data_6c7c2caa6bf70133efd79118934419f2
#
_entry.id   6c7c2caa6bf70133efd79118934419f2
#
_cell.length_a   1.000
_cell.length_b   1.000
_cell.length_c   1.000
_cell.angle_alpha   90.00
_cell.angle_beta   90.00
_cell.angle_gamma   90.00
#
_symmetry.space_group_name_H-M   'P 1'
#
loop_
_entity.id
_entity.type
_entity.pdbx_description
1 polymer ?
#
loop_
_entity_poly.entity_id
_entity_poly.type
_entity_poly.pdbx_seq_one_letter_code
_entity_poly.pdbx_strand_id
1 'polypeptide(L)'
;MQFEHLVAVNDADVPANEFLTRAQLWAGLMYRVEDARPFLPGLDGCQILSRGDSGVDRRLKFGAVTIDDHASFSPNQWVRFETPTAPTHGGGLLTIHIEEPESTCLFLRFTYNTVFARGSEAEDAPYAEFLRQAYIAADIDTVRVIRMLVATGVIESPMVSETYQ
;
A
#
# COMPACT_ATOMS: atom_id res chain seq x y z
N MET A 1 13.01 -11.10 -7.31
CA MET A 1 13.60 -9.73 -7.24
C MET A 1 13.23 -9.10 -5.91
N GLN A 2 14.24 -8.62 -5.22
CA GLN A 2 14.02 -7.88 -3.97
C GLN A 2 14.24 -6.40 -4.20
N PHE A 3 13.37 -5.57 -3.64
CA PHE A 3 13.46 -4.13 -3.78
C PHE A 3 12.89 -3.47 -2.53
N GLU A 4 13.52 -2.37 -2.12
CA GLU A 4 13.10 -1.62 -0.93
C GLU A 4 13.11 -0.13 -1.24
N HIS A 5 12.10 0.58 -0.76
CA HIS A 5 11.93 2.01 -1.02
C HIS A 5 11.32 2.69 0.20
N LEU A 6 11.93 3.79 0.60
CA LEU A 6 11.45 4.61 1.73
C LEU A 6 10.80 5.87 1.19
N VAL A 7 9.56 6.12 1.58
CA VAL A 7 8.80 7.31 1.16
C VAL A 7 8.50 8.16 2.38
N ALA A 8 8.89 9.44 2.31
CA ALA A 8 8.55 10.40 3.37
C ALA A 8 7.07 10.73 3.34
N VAL A 9 6.45 10.75 4.51
CA VAL A 9 5.06 11.19 4.70
C VAL A 9 5.05 12.56 5.37
N ASN A 10 5.70 12.68 6.51
CA ASN A 10 5.88 13.95 7.21
C ASN A 10 7.38 14.18 7.37
N ASP A 11 7.92 15.15 6.68
CA ASP A 11 9.31 15.55 6.82
C ASP A 11 9.44 17.08 6.76
N ALA A 12 10.68 17.57 6.68
CA ALA A 12 10.95 19.02 6.69
C ALA A 12 10.36 19.75 5.47
N ASP A 13 10.08 19.04 4.39
CA ASP A 13 9.53 19.63 3.16
C ASP A 13 8.00 19.72 3.19
N VAL A 14 7.36 19.11 4.19
CA VAL A 14 5.90 19.12 4.34
C VAL A 14 5.52 20.14 5.41
N PRO A 15 4.61 21.09 5.12
CA PRO A 15 4.12 22.02 6.15
C PRO A 15 3.46 21.27 7.31
N ALA A 16 3.68 21.76 8.53
CA ALA A 16 3.19 21.10 9.74
C ALA A 16 1.66 20.91 9.73
N ASN A 17 0.92 21.86 9.14
CA ASN A 17 -0.54 21.75 9.05
C ASN A 17 -1.00 20.71 8.03
N GLU A 18 -0.10 20.15 7.24
CA GLU A 18 -0.37 19.05 6.30
C GLU A 18 0.14 17.70 6.82
N PHE A 19 0.70 17.67 8.01
CA PHE A 19 1.16 16.41 8.61
C PHE A 19 -0.02 15.47 8.84
N LEU A 20 0.17 14.22 8.45
CA LEU A 20 -0.75 13.16 8.80
C LEU A 20 -0.43 12.67 10.20
N THR A 21 -1.44 12.21 10.92
CA THR A 21 -1.22 11.46 12.15
C THR A 21 -0.91 10.01 11.79
N ARG A 22 -0.29 9.29 12.71
CA ARG A 22 -0.06 7.86 12.53
C ARG A 22 -1.38 7.10 12.34
N ALA A 23 -2.43 7.50 13.07
CA ALA A 23 -3.75 6.90 12.93
C ALA A 23 -4.35 7.12 11.53
N GLN A 24 -4.20 8.32 10.96
CA GLN A 24 -4.64 8.61 9.61
C GLN A 24 -3.88 7.79 8.58
N LEU A 25 -2.56 7.69 8.74
CA LEU A 25 -1.72 6.90 7.86
C LEU A 25 -2.11 5.42 7.90
N TRP A 26 -2.33 4.90 9.10
CA TRP A 26 -2.80 3.52 9.28
C TRP A 26 -4.18 3.31 8.63
N ALA A 27 -5.11 4.24 8.84
CA ALA A 27 -6.43 4.18 8.21
C ALA A 27 -6.32 4.14 6.68
N GLY A 28 -5.37 4.87 6.11
CA GLY A 28 -5.09 4.84 4.68
C GLY A 28 -4.60 3.49 4.20
N LEU A 29 -3.70 2.85 4.94
CA LEU A 29 -3.23 1.50 4.61
C LEU A 29 -4.37 0.48 4.73
N MET A 30 -5.22 0.61 5.72
CA MET A 30 -6.40 -0.26 5.85
C MET A 30 -7.42 0.00 4.75
N TYR A 31 -7.56 1.24 4.29
CA TYR A 31 -8.40 1.53 3.13
C TYR A 31 -7.89 0.77 1.90
N ARG A 32 -6.57 0.72 1.70
CA ARG A 32 -5.96 -0.05 0.61
C ARG A 32 -6.26 -1.55 0.72
N VAL A 33 -6.39 -2.08 1.92
CA VAL A 33 -6.82 -3.47 2.13
C VAL A 33 -8.27 -3.67 1.71
N GLU A 34 -9.16 -2.78 2.15
CA GLU A 34 -10.60 -2.90 1.91
C GLU A 34 -10.99 -2.60 0.47
N ASP A 35 -10.37 -1.60 -0.13
CA ASP A 35 -10.64 -1.19 -1.51
C ASP A 35 -9.37 -0.62 -2.13
N ALA A 36 -8.66 -1.44 -2.88
CA ALA A 36 -7.39 -1.06 -3.48
C ALA A 36 -7.55 -0.19 -4.74
N ARG A 37 -8.77 0.02 -5.24
CA ARG A 37 -8.97 0.73 -6.51
C ARG A 37 -8.33 2.11 -6.60
N PRO A 38 -8.37 2.96 -5.56
CA PRO A 38 -7.70 4.26 -5.63
C PRO A 38 -6.18 4.18 -5.73
N PHE A 39 -5.60 3.06 -5.31
CA PHE A 39 -4.15 2.88 -5.19
C PHE A 39 -3.52 2.17 -6.38
N LEU A 40 -4.29 1.37 -7.11
CA LEU A 40 -3.78 0.52 -8.18
C LEU A 40 -4.42 0.92 -9.52
N PRO A 41 -3.66 1.58 -10.40
CA PRO A 41 -4.18 1.96 -11.72
C PRO A 41 -4.66 0.74 -12.50
N GLY A 42 -5.82 0.88 -13.13
CA GLY A 42 -6.40 -0.21 -13.92
C GLY A 42 -7.17 -1.25 -13.13
N LEU A 43 -7.21 -1.14 -11.81
CA LEU A 43 -8.00 -2.06 -10.98
C LEU A 43 -9.49 -1.70 -11.09
N ASP A 44 -10.28 -2.65 -11.61
CA ASP A 44 -11.72 -2.48 -11.81
C ASP A 44 -12.55 -2.92 -10.60
N GLY A 45 -12.05 -3.87 -9.85
CA GLY A 45 -12.77 -4.41 -8.70
C GLY A 45 -11.84 -4.96 -7.64
N CYS A 46 -12.28 -4.84 -6.38
CA CYS A 46 -11.60 -5.37 -5.22
C CYS A 46 -12.65 -6.02 -4.33
N GLN A 47 -12.65 -7.36 -4.31
CA GLN A 47 -13.65 -8.13 -3.57
C GLN A 47 -13.00 -8.81 -2.37
N ILE A 48 -13.60 -8.63 -1.20
CA ILE A 48 -13.20 -9.37 0.00
C ILE A 48 -13.85 -10.75 -0.08
N LEU A 49 -13.05 -11.80 -0.13
CA LEU A 49 -13.54 -13.17 -0.19
C LEU A 49 -13.79 -13.73 1.21
N SER A 50 -12.89 -13.44 2.15
CA SER A 50 -13.02 -13.92 3.52
C SER A 50 -12.20 -13.05 4.47
N ARG A 51 -12.59 -13.05 5.74
CA ARG A 51 -11.88 -12.38 6.85
C ARG A 51 -11.68 -13.39 7.95
N GLY A 52 -10.52 -13.36 8.57
CA GLY A 52 -10.20 -14.23 9.70
C GLY A 52 -9.06 -13.67 10.54
N ASP A 53 -8.61 -14.45 11.50
CA ASP A 53 -7.54 -14.05 12.41
C ASP A 53 -6.21 -13.86 11.68
N SER A 54 -6.01 -14.55 10.55
CA SER A 54 -4.78 -14.44 9.75
C SER A 54 -4.79 -13.27 8.76
N GLY A 55 -5.92 -12.59 8.60
CA GLY A 55 -6.06 -11.47 7.67
C GLY A 55 -7.24 -11.59 6.73
N VAL A 56 -7.09 -11.05 5.53
CA VAL A 56 -8.17 -10.87 4.57
C VAL A 56 -7.76 -11.48 3.23
N ASP A 57 -8.59 -12.39 2.71
CA ASP A 57 -8.43 -12.90 1.34
C ASP A 57 -9.21 -12.04 0.38
N ARG A 58 -8.57 -11.63 -0.72
CA ARG A 58 -9.15 -10.70 -1.68
C ARG A 58 -9.06 -11.23 -3.10
N ARG A 59 -9.96 -10.73 -3.94
CA ARG A 59 -9.92 -10.92 -5.39
C ARG A 59 -9.85 -9.57 -6.07
N LEU A 60 -8.79 -9.38 -6.85
CA LEU A 60 -8.51 -8.15 -7.59
C LEU A 60 -8.78 -8.39 -9.06
N LYS A 61 -9.57 -7.50 -9.69
CA LYS A 61 -9.89 -7.59 -11.12
C LYS A 61 -9.23 -6.46 -11.89
N PHE A 62 -8.41 -6.84 -12.86
CA PHE A 62 -7.78 -5.91 -13.82
C PHE A 62 -8.28 -6.29 -15.21
N GLY A 63 -9.44 -5.74 -15.64
CA GLY A 63 -10.06 -6.15 -16.89
C GLY A 63 -10.39 -7.62 -16.89
N ALA A 64 -9.80 -8.39 -17.82
CA ALA A 64 -10.01 -9.84 -17.91
C ALA A 64 -9.13 -10.66 -16.94
N VAL A 65 -8.18 -10.02 -16.30
CA VAL A 65 -7.23 -10.69 -15.38
C VAL A 65 -7.75 -10.62 -13.95
N THR A 66 -7.76 -11.77 -13.28
CA THR A 66 -8.14 -11.86 -11.87
C THR A 66 -6.95 -12.36 -11.07
N ILE A 67 -6.62 -11.67 -9.99
CA ILE A 67 -5.52 -12.01 -9.10
C ILE A 67 -6.06 -12.08 -7.67
N ASP A 68 -5.85 -13.22 -7.01
CA ASP A 68 -6.20 -13.38 -5.61
C ASP A 68 -4.97 -13.14 -4.74
N ASP A 69 -5.14 -12.45 -3.64
CA ASP A 69 -4.07 -12.22 -2.67
C ASP A 69 -4.58 -12.35 -1.24
N HIS A 70 -3.64 -12.32 -0.30
CA HIS A 70 -3.91 -12.33 1.12
C HIS A 70 -3.26 -11.13 1.78
N ALA A 71 -4.04 -10.34 2.51
CA ALA A 71 -3.55 -9.20 3.25
C ALA A 71 -3.53 -9.55 4.74
N SER A 72 -2.37 -9.38 5.37
CA SER A 72 -2.20 -9.51 6.81
C SER A 72 -1.61 -8.23 7.37
N PHE A 73 -1.75 -7.99 8.67
CA PHE A 73 -1.27 -6.74 9.24
C PHE A 73 -1.08 -6.82 10.75
N SER A 74 -0.23 -5.95 11.25
CA SER A 74 -0.10 -5.64 12.67
C SER A 74 -0.56 -4.19 12.86
N PRO A 75 -1.61 -3.93 13.65
CA PRO A 75 -2.22 -2.61 13.75
C PRO A 75 -1.20 -1.50 14.06
N ASN A 76 -1.28 -0.41 13.30
CA ASN A 76 -0.44 0.77 13.41
C ASN A 76 1.05 0.52 13.13
N GLN A 77 1.42 -0.65 12.61
CA GLN A 77 2.81 -1.00 12.35
C GLN A 77 3.09 -1.34 10.89
N TRP A 78 2.41 -2.34 10.35
CA TRP A 78 2.66 -2.78 8.99
C TRP A 78 1.45 -3.50 8.38
N VAL A 79 1.42 -3.51 7.05
CA VAL A 79 0.50 -4.33 6.26
C VAL A 79 1.32 -5.12 5.25
N ARG A 80 0.88 -6.34 4.94
CA ARG A 80 1.55 -7.25 4.02
C ARG A 80 0.55 -7.81 3.05
N PHE A 81 0.91 -7.75 1.77
CA PHE A 81 0.11 -8.32 0.68
C PHE A 81 0.90 -9.45 0.05
N GLU A 82 0.33 -10.65 0.08
CA GLU A 82 0.94 -11.85 -0.45
C GLU A 82 0.13 -12.36 -1.64
N THR A 83 0.78 -12.44 -2.79
CA THR A 83 0.19 -12.94 -4.02
C THR A 83 0.86 -14.25 -4.37
N PRO A 84 0.14 -15.40 -4.32
CA PRO A 84 0.72 -16.68 -4.74
C PRO A 84 1.01 -16.68 -6.24
N THR A 85 2.07 -17.38 -6.64
CA THR A 85 2.36 -17.60 -8.05
C THR A 85 1.28 -18.50 -8.65
N ALA A 86 0.79 -18.13 -9.83
CA ALA A 86 -0.22 -18.87 -10.57
C ALA A 86 0.29 -19.17 -11.98
N PRO A 87 -0.34 -20.10 -12.71
CA PRO A 87 0.09 -20.40 -14.08
C PRO A 87 0.08 -19.20 -15.02
N THR A 88 -0.79 -18.21 -14.75
CA THR A 88 -0.99 -17.04 -15.61
C THR A 88 -0.23 -15.81 -15.15
N HIS A 89 0.36 -15.82 -13.94
CA HIS A 89 1.09 -14.65 -13.43
C HIS A 89 2.12 -15.09 -12.38
N GLY A 90 3.12 -14.26 -12.17
CA GLY A 90 4.02 -14.38 -11.04
C GLY A 90 3.32 -13.99 -9.75
N GLY A 91 4.05 -14.09 -8.65
CA GLY A 91 3.55 -13.73 -7.34
C GLY A 91 4.53 -12.81 -6.63
N GLY A 92 4.34 -12.67 -5.33
CA GLY A 92 5.25 -11.88 -4.53
C GLY A 92 4.69 -11.46 -3.20
N LEU A 93 5.50 -10.69 -2.51
CA LEU A 93 5.22 -10.19 -1.19
C LEU A 93 5.54 -8.70 -1.18
N LEU A 94 4.57 -7.89 -0.77
CA LEU A 94 4.78 -6.48 -0.47
C LEU A 94 4.49 -6.25 1.00
N THR A 95 5.44 -5.69 1.73
CA THR A 95 5.23 -5.25 3.11
C THR A 95 5.42 -3.75 3.19
N ILE A 96 4.47 -3.06 3.81
CA ILE A 96 4.52 -1.62 4.02
C ILE A 96 4.57 -1.37 5.52
N HIS A 97 5.71 -0.83 5.99
CA HIS A 97 5.91 -0.50 7.40
C HIS A 97 5.79 1.00 7.64
N ILE A 98 5.14 1.36 8.74
CA ILE A 98 5.17 2.74 9.23
C ILE A 98 6.41 2.90 10.08
N GLU A 99 7.24 3.90 9.77
CA GLU A 99 8.41 4.26 10.56
C GLU A 99 8.26 5.67 11.10
N GLU A 100 8.60 5.84 12.35
CA GLU A 100 8.54 7.13 13.03
C GLU A 100 9.82 7.32 13.84
N PRO A 101 10.94 7.66 13.16
CA PRO A 101 12.25 7.81 13.86
C PRO A 101 12.24 8.92 14.90
N GLU A 102 11.42 9.95 14.67
CA GLU A 102 11.18 11.03 15.63
C GLU A 102 9.68 11.29 15.67
N SER A 103 9.19 11.82 16.80
CA SER A 103 7.77 12.10 16.96
C SER A 103 7.22 12.92 15.79
N THR A 104 6.13 12.49 15.21
CA THR A 104 5.43 13.07 14.05
C THR A 104 6.17 13.00 12.73
N CYS A 105 7.42 12.58 12.71
CA CYS A 105 8.21 12.39 11.48
C CYS A 105 7.91 10.97 10.94
N LEU A 106 7.05 10.87 9.95
CA LEU A 106 6.52 9.60 9.46
C LEU A 106 7.05 9.26 8.08
N PHE A 107 7.37 7.98 7.91
CA PHE A 107 7.78 7.39 6.63
C PHE A 107 7.03 6.09 6.41
N LEU A 108 6.90 5.70 5.15
CA LEU A 108 6.47 4.35 4.76
C LEU A 108 7.65 3.65 4.10
N ARG A 109 7.98 2.47 4.60
CA ARG A 109 8.98 1.60 3.99
C ARG A 109 8.27 0.49 3.23
N PHE A 110 8.49 0.45 1.92
CA PHE A 110 7.94 -0.56 1.03
C PHE A 110 9.03 -1.60 0.76
N THR A 111 8.73 -2.84 1.06
CA THR A 111 9.66 -3.96 0.83
C THR A 111 8.98 -4.96 -0.08
N TYR A 112 9.59 -5.19 -1.24
CA TYR A 112 9.08 -6.09 -2.27
C TYR A 112 9.95 -7.33 -2.39
N ASN A 113 9.30 -8.47 -2.53
CA ASN A 113 9.95 -9.70 -2.96
C ASN A 113 9.09 -10.26 -4.09
N THR A 114 9.50 -9.99 -5.33
CA THR A 114 8.73 -10.34 -6.53
C THR A 114 9.22 -11.66 -7.09
N VAL A 115 8.27 -12.58 -7.36
CA VAL A 115 8.50 -13.85 -7.98
C VAL A 115 7.92 -13.80 -9.38
N PHE A 116 8.77 -13.88 -10.40
CA PHE A 116 8.33 -13.86 -11.79
C PHE A 116 7.71 -15.19 -12.20
N ALA A 117 6.81 -15.14 -13.19
CA ALA A 117 6.25 -16.35 -13.77
C ALA A 117 7.37 -17.19 -14.37
N ARG A 118 7.30 -18.50 -14.17
CA ARG A 118 8.33 -19.42 -14.60
C ARG A 118 8.50 -19.36 -16.12
N GLY A 119 9.75 -19.23 -16.59
CA GLY A 119 10.07 -19.15 -18.01
C GLY A 119 9.71 -17.85 -18.67
N SER A 120 9.36 -16.81 -17.90
CA SER A 120 9.04 -15.50 -18.42
C SER A 120 10.30 -14.68 -18.67
N GLU A 121 10.25 -13.80 -19.69
CA GLU A 121 11.32 -12.84 -19.97
C GLU A 121 11.38 -11.72 -18.92
N ALA A 122 10.45 -11.70 -17.98
CA ALA A 122 10.37 -10.71 -16.92
C ALA A 122 11.56 -10.73 -15.96
N GLU A 123 12.34 -11.84 -15.97
CA GLU A 123 13.56 -11.93 -15.17
C GLU A 123 14.72 -11.14 -15.76
N ASP A 124 14.61 -10.64 -17.00
CA ASP A 124 15.65 -9.86 -17.64
C ASP A 124 15.89 -8.53 -16.92
N ALA A 125 17.16 -8.10 -16.91
CA ALA A 125 17.58 -6.88 -16.21
C ALA A 125 16.80 -5.62 -16.65
N PRO A 126 16.53 -5.38 -17.95
CA PRO A 126 15.73 -4.23 -18.37
C PRO A 126 14.30 -4.24 -17.81
N TYR A 127 13.69 -5.40 -17.73
CA TYR A 127 12.35 -5.53 -17.16
C TYR A 127 12.36 -5.30 -15.65
N ALA A 128 13.39 -5.81 -14.96
CA ALA A 128 13.53 -5.60 -13.53
C ALA A 128 13.67 -4.12 -13.19
N GLU A 129 14.44 -3.37 -14.00
CA GLU A 129 14.57 -1.92 -13.82
C GLU A 129 13.25 -1.19 -14.08
N PHE A 130 12.53 -1.56 -15.15
CA PHE A 130 11.21 -1.03 -15.42
C PHE A 130 10.27 -1.26 -14.23
N LEU A 131 10.31 -2.45 -13.64
CA LEU A 131 9.47 -2.80 -12.51
C LEU A 131 9.82 -1.99 -11.26
N ARG A 132 11.13 -1.75 -11.00
CA ARG A 132 11.55 -0.90 -9.90
C ARG A 132 10.99 0.52 -10.04
N GLN A 133 11.06 1.09 -11.24
CA GLN A 133 10.52 2.42 -11.50
C GLN A 133 9.00 2.46 -11.29
N ALA A 134 8.30 1.41 -11.69
CA ALA A 134 6.87 1.30 -11.47
C ALA A 134 6.54 1.21 -9.96
N TYR A 135 7.32 0.48 -9.19
CA TYR A 135 7.14 0.39 -7.74
C TYR A 135 7.38 1.75 -7.08
N ILE A 136 8.44 2.46 -7.46
CA ILE A 136 8.73 3.79 -6.92
C ILE A 136 7.53 4.73 -7.15
N ALA A 137 7.01 4.75 -8.37
CA ALA A 137 5.87 5.60 -8.71
C ALA A 137 4.62 5.21 -7.90
N ALA A 138 4.35 3.91 -7.77
CA ALA A 138 3.20 3.42 -7.01
C ALA A 138 3.31 3.73 -5.51
N ASP A 139 4.50 3.65 -4.95
CA ASP A 139 4.76 3.92 -3.54
C ASP A 139 4.53 5.40 -3.21
N ILE A 140 5.05 6.28 -4.05
CA ILE A 140 4.83 7.73 -3.92
C ILE A 140 3.33 8.02 -4.05
N ASP A 141 2.67 7.38 -5.00
CA ASP A 141 1.24 7.55 -5.23
C ASP A 141 0.39 7.07 -4.05
N THR A 142 0.84 6.05 -3.34
CA THR A 142 0.16 5.57 -2.14
C THR A 142 0.01 6.68 -1.10
N VAL A 143 1.08 7.41 -0.83
CA VAL A 143 1.04 8.55 0.11
C VAL A 143 0.12 9.64 -0.41
N ARG A 144 0.20 9.96 -1.70
CA ARG A 144 -0.66 10.97 -2.33
C ARG A 144 -2.15 10.61 -2.19
N VAL A 145 -2.50 9.35 -2.42
CA VAL A 145 -3.88 8.88 -2.29
C VAL A 145 -4.36 8.97 -0.85
N ILE A 146 -3.53 8.58 0.12
CA ILE A 146 -3.90 8.69 1.54
C ILE A 146 -4.15 10.15 1.91
N ARG A 147 -3.30 11.08 1.48
CA ARG A 147 -3.52 12.51 1.72
C ARG A 147 -4.84 13.00 1.11
N MET A 148 -5.15 12.53 -0.09
CA MET A 148 -6.41 12.86 -0.76
C MET A 148 -7.61 12.36 0.04
N LEU A 149 -7.54 11.11 0.54
CA LEU A 149 -8.63 10.53 1.34
C LEU A 149 -8.86 11.30 2.64
N VAL A 150 -7.79 11.80 3.25
CA VAL A 150 -7.91 12.67 4.44
C VAL A 150 -8.48 14.03 4.06
N ALA A 151 -7.97 14.65 2.99
CA ALA A 151 -8.42 15.98 2.56
C ALA A 151 -9.89 16.01 2.15
N THR A 152 -10.39 14.92 1.60
CA THR A 152 -11.79 14.81 1.16
C THR A 152 -12.74 14.28 2.24
N GLY A 153 -12.23 14.00 3.44
CA GLY A 153 -13.04 13.55 4.58
C GLY A 153 -13.39 12.07 4.57
N VAL A 154 -12.86 11.28 3.62
CA VAL A 154 -13.05 9.82 3.62
C VAL A 154 -12.34 9.19 4.81
N ILE A 155 -11.15 9.68 5.13
CA ILE A 155 -10.45 9.36 6.37
C ILE A 155 -10.61 10.57 7.29
N GLU A 156 -11.06 10.34 8.53
CA GLU A 156 -11.33 11.40 9.46
C GLU A 156 -10.06 12.13 9.91
N SER A 157 -10.16 13.44 10.02
CA SER A 157 -9.17 14.26 10.70
C SER A 157 -9.39 14.20 12.21
N PRO A 158 -8.36 14.46 13.03
CA PRO A 158 -8.53 14.51 14.48
C PRO A 158 -9.64 15.48 14.86
N MET A 159 -10.50 15.05 15.79
CA MET A 159 -11.63 15.85 16.27
C MET A 159 -11.08 17.01 17.12
N VAL A 160 -11.37 18.21 16.68
CA VAL A 160 -11.04 19.43 17.45
C VAL A 160 -12.25 19.93 18.22
N SER A 161 -13.45 19.67 17.70
CA SER A 161 -14.69 20.17 18.27
C SER A 161 -14.96 19.72 19.70
N GLU A 162 -14.46 18.58 20.10
CA GLU A 162 -14.60 18.07 21.47
C GLU A 162 -13.91 18.97 22.50
N THR A 163 -13.00 19.82 22.06
CA THR A 163 -12.32 20.76 22.94
C THR A 163 -13.19 21.95 23.32
N TYR A 164 -14.34 22.11 22.69
CA TYR A 164 -15.24 23.22 22.92
C TYR A 164 -16.30 22.92 23.97
N GLN A 165 -16.25 21.74 24.51
CA GLN A 165 -17.19 21.31 25.53
C GLN A 165 -16.79 21.79 26.92
#